data_bb816a2d99dc7b5cc107999d41b0fc5a
#
_entry.id   bb816a2d99dc7b5cc107999d41b0fc5a
#
_cell.length_a   1.000
_cell.length_b   1.000
_cell.length_c   1.000
_cell.angle_alpha   90.00
_cell.angle_beta   90.00
_cell.angle_gamma   90.00
#
_symmetry.space_group_name_H-M   'P 1'
#
loop_
_entity.id
_entity.type
_entity.pdbx_description
1 polymer ?
#
loop_
_entity_poly.entity_id
_entity_poly.type
_entity_poly.pdbx_seq_one_letter_code
_entity_poly.pdbx_strand_id
1 'polypeptide(L)'
;MLKILFYTGFLIPLLCLSACQSPNNSTKDKLKIFKYNEHSGITSTDPILAKAQSNIWCVNHLYNGLVQLNHRLEIEPSLAKYWTISSDGLLYTFYLRNDVQFIEDKCFKVKNRKLKASDVVYSFNRLLDPAFASPGAWIFRGKVIDKNPFVAVNDTVFQLRLISPFPPILSMLSMQYTYIVPQEAVSYYGRQFSYHPVGTGPFKLKAWEEGSAMYLVKNEHYFEKENGKALPYLDGIKISFIANKKSEFMEFTAGKLSFVSDLETSYIDQVLDDNGQLLAQYKGKYQLMKCPYLKTEYIGFNMKDTSSANPLHDKLVRKALNYCVDREKIITYFRNLIGYPATGGMIPIGLPCFDSTKVKGYSYDLEKAKQLLIQAHYYELQRPHSIVLYTNENYKEIALTIAKEADKIGLYVQVEIIEPNILREWMTQGKAPCFRASWIADYPEGESFLCLFYSKNAAPPNYTQFHNAAFDKLYEQSLLENNLTKRYELYHEMERIYLDESPVMPIYYEEVLRFVQNNIIGLEPNAMNLLDLKRVQIK
;
A
#
# COMPACT_ATOMS: atom_id res chain seq x y z
N MET A 1 -16.20 46.96 -80.12
CA MET A 1 -17.08 46.04 -80.84
C MET A 1 -17.65 45.09 -79.81
N LEU A 2 -18.76 45.36 -79.30
CA LEU A 2 -20.12 45.00 -79.78
C LEU A 2 -20.43 43.53 -79.56
N LYS A 3 -21.41 43.37 -78.71
CA LYS A 3 -22.56 42.46 -78.75
C LYS A 3 -22.43 41.14 -78.00
N ILE A 4 -23.41 40.53 -77.33
CA ILE A 4 -24.88 40.77 -77.12
C ILE A 4 -25.31 39.89 -75.94
N LEU A 5 -26.28 40.36 -75.18
CA LEU A 5 -27.08 39.62 -74.16
C LEU A 5 -27.75 38.39 -74.74
N PHE A 6 -27.86 37.32 -73.94
CA PHE A 6 -29.03 36.47 -73.98
C PHE A 6 -29.43 36.07 -72.55
N TYR A 7 -30.60 36.52 -72.12
CA TYR A 7 -31.37 36.05 -70.95
C TYR A 7 -32.03 34.76 -71.27
N THR A 8 -31.79 33.73 -70.51
CA THR A 8 -32.71 32.58 -70.44
C THR A 8 -33.05 32.28 -68.99
N GLY A 9 -34.31 32.62 -68.63
CA GLY A 9 -34.87 32.33 -67.36
C GLY A 9 -35.01 30.82 -67.14
N PHE A 10 -34.57 30.29 -66.02
CA PHE A 10 -34.84 28.95 -65.59
C PHE A 10 -35.72 29.03 -64.31
N LEU A 11 -36.99 28.61 -64.48
CA LEU A 11 -37.93 28.35 -63.38
C LEU A 11 -37.39 27.17 -62.58
N ILE A 12 -37.08 27.39 -61.31
CA ILE A 12 -36.79 26.32 -60.39
C ILE A 12 -38.09 25.97 -59.64
N PRO A 13 -38.56 24.73 -59.68
CA PRO A 13 -39.73 24.31 -58.93
C PRO A 13 -39.30 24.14 -57.46
N LEU A 14 -40.05 24.76 -56.56
CA LEU A 14 -39.93 24.69 -55.11
C LEU A 14 -40.40 23.29 -54.66
N LEU A 15 -39.45 22.36 -54.47
CA LEU A 15 -39.72 21.06 -53.85
C LEU A 15 -39.74 21.26 -52.31
N CYS A 16 -40.92 21.20 -51.73
CA CYS A 16 -41.13 21.07 -50.28
C CYS A 16 -40.54 19.74 -49.82
N LEU A 17 -39.35 19.76 -49.27
CA LEU A 17 -38.78 18.68 -48.47
C LEU A 17 -39.45 18.68 -47.10
N SER A 18 -40.46 17.84 -46.94
CA SER A 18 -40.97 17.43 -45.62
C SER A 18 -39.86 16.71 -44.88
N ALA A 19 -39.17 17.41 -43.99
CA ALA A 19 -38.24 16.81 -43.05
C ALA A 19 -39.01 15.92 -42.08
N CYS A 20 -38.98 14.62 -42.27
CA CYS A 20 -39.32 13.66 -41.23
C CYS A 20 -38.38 13.87 -40.07
N GLN A 21 -38.82 14.55 -39.02
CA GLN A 21 -38.19 14.50 -37.72
C GLN A 21 -38.36 13.09 -37.18
N SER A 22 -37.31 12.31 -37.23
CA SER A 22 -37.19 11.09 -36.44
C SER A 22 -37.05 11.48 -34.97
N PRO A 23 -37.94 11.07 -34.08
CA PRO A 23 -37.75 11.19 -32.67
C PRO A 23 -36.84 10.07 -32.19
N ASN A 24 -35.54 10.24 -32.35
CA ASN A 24 -34.55 9.38 -31.71
C ASN A 24 -33.53 10.23 -30.93
N ASN A 25 -34.03 10.96 -29.94
CA ASN A 25 -33.21 11.33 -28.77
C ASN A 25 -33.20 10.13 -27.82
N SER A 26 -32.53 9.04 -28.19
CA SER A 26 -31.95 8.16 -27.21
C SER A 26 -30.80 8.97 -26.60
N THR A 27 -31.02 9.55 -25.43
CA THR A 27 -29.94 9.94 -24.52
C THR A 27 -29.09 8.68 -24.32
N LYS A 28 -28.03 8.54 -25.11
CA LYS A 28 -27.01 7.53 -24.83
C LYS A 28 -26.52 7.87 -23.42
N ASP A 29 -26.91 7.06 -22.46
CA ASP A 29 -26.39 7.19 -21.11
C ASP A 29 -24.88 7.30 -21.21
N LYS A 30 -24.35 8.42 -20.69
CA LYS A 30 -22.92 8.70 -20.75
C LYS A 30 -22.20 7.64 -19.91
N LEU A 31 -21.28 6.88 -20.53
CA LEU A 31 -20.53 5.83 -19.84
C LEU A 31 -19.90 6.36 -18.55
N LYS A 32 -20.07 5.63 -17.47
CA LYS A 32 -19.53 5.93 -16.13
C LYS A 32 -18.10 5.41 -16.02
N ILE A 33 -17.15 6.22 -16.50
CA ILE A 33 -15.73 5.89 -16.54
C ILE A 33 -15.00 6.60 -15.41
N PHE A 34 -14.44 5.86 -14.46
CA PHE A 34 -13.55 6.40 -13.44
C PHE A 34 -12.15 6.66 -14.05
N LYS A 35 -11.58 7.82 -13.82
CA LYS A 35 -10.33 8.26 -14.45
C LYS A 35 -9.33 8.63 -13.39
N TYR A 36 -8.17 7.95 -13.39
CA TYR A 36 -7.07 8.29 -12.50
C TYR A 36 -5.74 8.21 -13.21
N ASN A 37 -4.69 8.64 -12.55
CA ASN A 37 -3.35 8.69 -13.10
C ASN A 37 -2.37 7.85 -12.28
N GLU A 38 -1.46 7.17 -12.96
CA GLU A 38 -0.30 6.49 -12.39
C GLU A 38 0.98 7.08 -13.00
N HIS A 39 1.64 7.97 -12.27
CA HIS A 39 2.78 8.72 -12.77
C HIS A 39 3.98 7.85 -13.18
N SER A 40 4.17 6.70 -12.54
CA SER A 40 5.23 5.73 -12.89
C SER A 40 4.82 4.73 -13.97
N GLY A 41 3.57 4.81 -14.45
CA GLY A 41 3.01 3.84 -15.37
C GLY A 41 2.79 2.46 -14.72
N ILE A 42 2.27 1.53 -15.54
CA ILE A 42 2.09 0.11 -15.17
C ILE A 42 3.10 -0.71 -15.97
N THR A 43 3.87 -1.53 -15.28
CA THR A 43 4.93 -2.33 -15.91
C THR A 43 4.56 -3.79 -16.09
N SER A 44 3.58 -4.28 -15.33
CA SER A 44 3.09 -5.66 -15.40
C SER A 44 1.69 -5.77 -14.83
N THR A 45 0.86 -6.59 -15.47
CA THR A 45 -0.44 -7.02 -14.93
C THR A 45 -0.38 -8.45 -14.39
N ASP A 46 0.80 -9.05 -14.28
CA ASP A 46 0.97 -10.35 -13.65
C ASP A 46 1.00 -10.20 -12.12
N PRO A 47 0.05 -10.81 -11.38
CA PRO A 47 -0.07 -10.63 -9.93
C PRO A 47 1.21 -10.98 -9.16
N ILE A 48 1.91 -12.06 -9.53
CA ILE A 48 3.13 -12.49 -8.80
C ILE A 48 4.32 -11.53 -8.98
N LEU A 49 4.23 -10.55 -9.89
CA LEU A 49 5.25 -9.53 -10.15
C LEU A 49 4.81 -8.13 -9.66
N ALA A 50 3.59 -7.98 -9.16
CA ALA A 50 3.01 -6.70 -8.78
C ALA A 50 3.57 -6.18 -7.44
N LYS A 51 4.78 -5.58 -7.47
CA LYS A 51 5.48 -5.02 -6.32
C LYS A 51 5.21 -3.52 -6.12
N ALA A 52 5.16 -2.75 -7.20
CA ALA A 52 4.91 -1.32 -7.15
C ALA A 52 3.42 -1.02 -6.92
N GLN A 53 3.10 0.08 -6.22
CA GLN A 53 1.71 0.49 -5.93
C GLN A 53 0.84 0.58 -7.20
N SER A 54 1.38 1.13 -8.29
CA SER A 54 0.69 1.23 -9.58
C SER A 54 0.27 -0.14 -10.13
N ASN A 55 1.17 -1.14 -10.05
CA ASN A 55 0.86 -2.51 -10.46
C ASN A 55 -0.15 -3.16 -9.50
N ILE A 56 -0.02 -2.94 -8.18
CA ILE A 56 -0.95 -3.47 -7.16
C ILE A 56 -2.37 -2.97 -7.41
N TRP A 57 -2.55 -1.67 -7.60
CA TRP A 57 -3.87 -1.11 -7.91
C TRP A 57 -4.46 -1.68 -9.20
N CYS A 58 -3.64 -1.82 -10.24
CA CYS A 58 -4.08 -2.39 -11.50
C CYS A 58 -4.54 -3.85 -11.35
N VAL A 59 -3.73 -4.72 -10.72
CA VAL A 59 -4.08 -6.14 -10.59
C VAL A 59 -5.28 -6.36 -9.66
N ASN A 60 -5.51 -5.47 -8.68
CA ASN A 60 -6.71 -5.51 -7.83
C ASN A 60 -8.01 -5.31 -8.63
N HIS A 61 -7.97 -4.63 -9.78
CA HIS A 61 -9.12 -4.50 -10.65
C HIS A 61 -9.34 -5.72 -11.54
N LEU A 62 -8.31 -6.52 -11.79
CA LEU A 62 -8.28 -7.58 -12.81
C LEU A 62 -8.44 -8.99 -12.24
N TYR A 63 -8.09 -9.20 -10.96
CA TYR A 63 -8.02 -10.52 -10.35
C TYR A 63 -8.66 -10.54 -8.96
N ASN A 64 -8.81 -11.74 -8.40
CA ASN A 64 -9.22 -11.96 -7.01
C ASN A 64 -8.32 -13.02 -6.35
N GLY A 65 -8.19 -12.91 -5.02
CA GLY A 65 -7.62 -13.93 -4.14
C GLY A 65 -8.68 -14.84 -3.52
N LEU A 66 -8.27 -15.78 -2.69
CA LEU A 66 -9.18 -16.62 -1.89
C LEU A 66 -10.00 -15.76 -0.93
N VAL A 67 -9.35 -14.78 -0.34
CA VAL A 67 -9.91 -13.80 0.61
C VAL A 67 -9.58 -12.39 0.12
N GLN A 68 -10.25 -11.40 0.67
CA GLN A 68 -10.00 -9.97 0.40
C GLN A 68 -10.06 -9.18 1.71
N LEU A 69 -9.62 -7.92 1.68
CA LEU A 69 -9.77 -6.98 2.78
C LEU A 69 -10.96 -6.05 2.50
N ASN A 70 -11.75 -5.74 3.52
CA ASN A 70 -12.67 -4.63 3.46
C ASN A 70 -11.94 -3.29 3.78
N HIS A 71 -12.66 -2.17 3.76
CA HIS A 71 -12.08 -0.84 4.06
C HIS A 71 -11.53 -0.71 5.49
N ARG A 72 -11.97 -1.56 6.43
CA ARG A 72 -11.47 -1.63 7.81
C ARG A 72 -10.33 -2.61 7.98
N LEU A 73 -9.81 -3.17 6.89
CA LEU A 73 -8.75 -4.18 6.85
C LEU A 73 -9.14 -5.52 7.51
N GLU A 74 -10.43 -5.80 7.64
CA GLU A 74 -10.93 -7.09 8.07
C GLU A 74 -10.92 -8.07 6.90
N ILE A 75 -10.58 -9.32 7.17
CA ILE A 75 -10.53 -10.37 6.14
C ILE A 75 -11.95 -10.86 5.84
N GLU A 76 -12.32 -10.79 4.56
CA GLU A 76 -13.61 -11.22 4.05
C GLU A 76 -13.47 -12.32 2.99
N PRO A 77 -14.52 -13.17 2.81
CA PRO A 77 -14.60 -14.08 1.69
C PRO A 77 -14.47 -13.37 0.33
N SER A 78 -13.81 -14.04 -0.65
CA SER A 78 -13.75 -13.62 -2.04
C SER A 78 -14.00 -14.83 -2.95
N LEU A 79 -12.96 -15.45 -3.53
CA LEU A 79 -13.13 -16.70 -4.29
C LEU A 79 -13.50 -17.89 -3.38
N ALA A 80 -13.07 -17.88 -2.13
CA ALA A 80 -13.60 -18.79 -1.11
C ALA A 80 -14.88 -18.21 -0.51
N LYS A 81 -15.92 -19.05 -0.30
CA LYS A 81 -17.14 -18.68 0.41
C LYS A 81 -16.89 -18.60 1.92
N TYR A 82 -16.09 -19.52 2.43
CA TYR A 82 -15.64 -19.63 3.80
C TYR A 82 -14.44 -20.57 3.87
N TRP A 83 -13.82 -20.64 5.02
CA TRP A 83 -12.72 -21.56 5.30
C TRP A 83 -12.83 -22.12 6.73
N THR A 84 -12.14 -23.23 6.96
CA THR A 84 -11.95 -23.81 8.29
C THR A 84 -10.47 -23.99 8.57
N ILE A 85 -10.11 -23.97 9.85
CA ILE A 85 -8.74 -24.15 10.32
C ILE A 85 -8.79 -25.34 11.29
N SER A 86 -7.86 -26.29 11.15
CA SER A 86 -7.72 -27.40 12.08
C SER A 86 -7.35 -26.91 13.49
N SER A 87 -7.65 -27.71 14.50
CA SER A 87 -7.40 -27.34 15.91
C SER A 87 -5.93 -27.08 16.22
N ASP A 88 -5.02 -27.71 15.47
CA ASP A 88 -3.57 -27.51 15.57
C ASP A 88 -3.07 -26.31 14.74
N GLY A 89 -3.95 -25.64 13.99
CA GLY A 89 -3.60 -24.47 13.17
C GLY A 89 -2.75 -24.79 11.92
N LEU A 90 -2.59 -26.07 11.55
CA LEU A 90 -1.71 -26.49 10.46
C LEU A 90 -2.41 -26.67 9.11
N LEU A 91 -3.72 -26.91 9.12
CA LEU A 91 -4.49 -27.16 7.90
C LEU A 91 -5.59 -26.11 7.74
N TYR A 92 -5.51 -25.36 6.66
CA TYR A 92 -6.55 -24.44 6.21
C TYR A 92 -7.30 -25.08 5.05
N THR A 93 -8.62 -25.24 5.18
CA THR A 93 -9.48 -25.78 4.12
C THR A 93 -10.41 -24.68 3.63
N PHE A 94 -10.27 -24.30 2.37
CA PHE A 94 -11.08 -23.28 1.70
C PHE A 94 -12.14 -23.92 0.81
N TYR A 95 -13.38 -23.45 0.96
CA TYR A 95 -14.54 -23.88 0.17
C TYR A 95 -14.84 -22.82 -0.87
N LEU A 96 -14.52 -23.11 -2.13
CA LEU A 96 -14.59 -22.17 -3.23
C LEU A 96 -16.04 -21.93 -3.70
N ARG A 97 -16.27 -20.78 -4.30
CA ARG A 97 -17.47 -20.46 -5.06
C ARG A 97 -17.53 -21.34 -6.31
N ASN A 98 -18.74 -21.68 -6.76
CA ASN A 98 -18.98 -22.44 -7.98
C ASN A 98 -19.58 -21.60 -9.11
N ASP A 99 -19.82 -20.30 -8.82
CA ASP A 99 -20.39 -19.30 -9.73
C ASP A 99 -19.35 -18.34 -10.31
N VAL A 100 -18.06 -18.55 -10.04
CA VAL A 100 -16.95 -17.75 -10.56
C VAL A 100 -16.45 -18.33 -11.88
N GLN A 101 -16.24 -17.45 -12.86
CA GLN A 101 -15.59 -17.78 -14.13
C GLN A 101 -14.50 -16.76 -14.46
N PHE A 102 -13.47 -17.22 -15.16
CA PHE A 102 -12.49 -16.32 -15.76
C PHE A 102 -13.11 -15.53 -16.89
N ILE A 103 -12.58 -14.32 -17.16
CA ILE A 103 -12.97 -13.56 -18.36
C ILE A 103 -12.72 -14.42 -19.61
N GLU A 104 -13.57 -14.26 -20.63
CA GLU A 104 -13.37 -14.97 -21.90
C GLU A 104 -12.05 -14.56 -22.56
N ASP A 105 -11.27 -15.55 -22.96
CA ASP A 105 -10.00 -15.35 -23.66
C ASP A 105 -9.73 -16.51 -24.63
N LYS A 106 -8.95 -16.24 -25.68
CA LYS A 106 -8.58 -17.22 -26.71
C LYS A 106 -7.70 -18.37 -26.21
N CYS A 107 -7.10 -18.24 -25.01
CA CYS A 107 -6.34 -19.33 -24.38
C CYS A 107 -7.22 -20.51 -23.97
N PHE A 108 -8.53 -20.30 -23.80
CA PHE A 108 -9.45 -21.34 -23.38
C PHE A 108 -10.03 -22.10 -24.57
N LYS A 109 -10.08 -23.43 -24.42
CA LYS A 109 -10.78 -24.32 -25.38
C LYS A 109 -12.30 -24.38 -25.15
N VAL A 110 -12.76 -23.93 -23.99
CA VAL A 110 -14.17 -23.96 -23.56
C VAL A 110 -14.63 -22.57 -23.21
N LYS A 111 -15.88 -22.26 -23.52
CA LYS A 111 -16.52 -21.02 -23.05
C LYS A 111 -16.85 -21.11 -21.56
N ASN A 112 -16.91 -19.94 -20.90
CA ASN A 112 -17.28 -19.83 -19.49
C ASN A 112 -16.38 -20.72 -18.57
N ARG A 113 -15.07 -20.61 -18.72
CA ARG A 113 -14.07 -21.37 -17.93
C ARG A 113 -14.24 -21.05 -16.44
N LYS A 114 -14.82 -21.99 -15.70
CA LYS A 114 -15.05 -21.83 -14.24
C LYS A 114 -13.76 -21.97 -13.45
N LEU A 115 -13.69 -21.22 -12.35
CA LEU A 115 -12.65 -21.38 -11.33
C LEU A 115 -12.71 -22.78 -10.72
N LYS A 116 -11.55 -23.39 -10.49
CA LYS A 116 -11.36 -24.68 -9.82
C LYS A 116 -10.27 -24.60 -8.76
N ALA A 117 -10.29 -25.49 -7.77
CA ALA A 117 -9.23 -25.59 -6.76
C ALA A 117 -7.85 -25.89 -7.36
N SER A 118 -7.81 -26.56 -8.53
CA SER A 118 -6.55 -26.76 -9.29
C SER A 118 -5.92 -25.45 -9.76
N ASP A 119 -6.71 -24.39 -10.02
CA ASP A 119 -6.17 -23.08 -10.39
C ASP A 119 -5.48 -22.41 -9.20
N VAL A 120 -6.01 -22.61 -7.99
CA VAL A 120 -5.37 -22.15 -6.76
C VAL A 120 -4.05 -22.87 -6.54
N VAL A 121 -4.04 -24.20 -6.67
CA VAL A 121 -2.81 -25.02 -6.57
C VAL A 121 -1.76 -24.53 -7.57
N TYR A 122 -2.16 -24.30 -8.82
CA TYR A 122 -1.27 -23.79 -9.85
C TYR A 122 -0.69 -22.42 -9.49
N SER A 123 -1.53 -21.47 -9.11
CA SER A 123 -1.13 -20.10 -8.78
C SER A 123 -0.15 -20.04 -7.61
N PHE A 124 -0.38 -20.84 -6.56
CA PHE A 124 0.48 -20.87 -5.39
C PHE A 124 1.80 -21.60 -5.64
N ASN A 125 1.79 -22.70 -6.42
CA ASN A 125 3.03 -23.34 -6.85
C ASN A 125 3.86 -22.41 -7.75
N ARG A 126 3.21 -21.67 -8.66
CA ARG A 126 3.85 -20.68 -9.52
C ARG A 126 4.53 -19.56 -8.71
N LEU A 127 3.93 -19.14 -7.57
CA LEU A 127 4.52 -18.14 -6.68
C LEU A 127 5.82 -18.63 -6.05
N LEU A 128 5.93 -19.94 -5.77
CA LEU A 128 7.13 -20.56 -5.20
C LEU A 128 8.17 -20.98 -6.24
N ASP A 129 7.79 -21.07 -7.52
CA ASP A 129 8.69 -21.54 -8.58
C ASP A 129 9.81 -20.51 -8.84
N PRO A 130 11.09 -20.90 -8.65
CA PRO A 130 12.23 -20.00 -8.87
C PRO A 130 12.32 -19.45 -10.29
N ALA A 131 11.74 -20.13 -11.29
CA ALA A 131 11.74 -19.69 -12.69
C ALA A 131 11.01 -18.36 -12.90
N PHE A 132 10.04 -18.03 -12.05
CA PHE A 132 9.33 -16.76 -12.10
C PHE A 132 9.96 -15.65 -11.25
N ALA A 133 10.91 -15.99 -10.35
CA ALA A 133 11.60 -15.05 -9.48
C ALA A 133 10.65 -14.06 -8.77
N SER A 134 9.48 -14.56 -8.31
CA SER A 134 8.46 -13.71 -7.71
C SER A 134 8.96 -13.04 -6.42
N PRO A 135 8.81 -11.72 -6.28
CA PRO A 135 9.09 -11.03 -5.03
C PRO A 135 8.13 -11.45 -3.88
N GLY A 136 6.99 -12.09 -4.18
CA GLY A 136 6.01 -12.58 -3.20
C GLY A 136 6.28 -13.99 -2.67
N ALA A 137 7.31 -14.70 -3.14
CA ALA A 137 7.58 -16.10 -2.73
C ALA A 137 7.76 -16.29 -1.21
N TRP A 138 8.16 -15.24 -0.48
CA TRP A 138 8.33 -15.23 0.98
C TRP A 138 7.01 -15.52 1.74
N ILE A 139 5.85 -15.31 1.13
CA ILE A 139 4.54 -15.61 1.72
C ILE A 139 4.46 -17.07 2.15
N PHE A 140 4.97 -17.98 1.33
CA PHE A 140 4.93 -19.43 1.60
C PHE A 140 6.29 -20.03 1.96
N ARG A 141 7.40 -19.42 1.54
CA ARG A 141 8.74 -19.95 1.78
C ARG A 141 9.02 -20.09 3.27
N GLY A 142 9.38 -21.32 3.70
CA GLY A 142 9.64 -21.65 5.10
C GLY A 142 8.40 -21.69 6.00
N LYS A 143 7.18 -21.61 5.44
CA LYS A 143 5.92 -21.67 6.19
C LYS A 143 5.04 -22.85 5.81
N VAL A 144 5.19 -23.37 4.60
CA VAL A 144 4.42 -24.52 4.11
C VAL A 144 5.28 -25.78 4.07
N ILE A 145 4.65 -26.94 4.20
CA ILE A 145 5.35 -28.24 4.11
C ILE A 145 5.96 -28.46 2.72
N ASP A 146 7.06 -29.24 2.64
CA ASP A 146 7.79 -29.42 1.40
C ASP A 146 7.02 -30.22 0.33
N LYS A 147 6.25 -31.22 0.76
CA LYS A 147 5.53 -32.11 -0.16
C LYS A 147 4.03 -31.81 -0.16
N ASN A 148 3.49 -31.40 -1.32
CA ASN A 148 2.08 -31.14 -1.51
C ASN A 148 1.51 -30.12 -0.48
N PRO A 149 2.09 -28.93 -0.36
CA PRO A 149 1.56 -27.90 0.53
C PRO A 149 0.18 -27.40 0.11
N PHE A 150 -0.13 -27.49 -1.17
CA PHE A 150 -1.35 -27.03 -1.81
C PHE A 150 -2.05 -28.22 -2.44
N VAL A 151 -3.29 -28.49 -2.03
CA VAL A 151 -4.03 -29.67 -2.48
C VAL A 151 -5.44 -29.27 -2.95
N ALA A 152 -5.76 -29.63 -4.20
CA ALA A 152 -7.14 -29.62 -4.67
C ALA A 152 -7.78 -30.97 -4.29
N VAL A 153 -8.65 -30.96 -3.28
CA VAL A 153 -9.38 -32.17 -2.84
C VAL A 153 -10.42 -32.55 -3.89
N ASN A 154 -11.08 -31.55 -4.46
CA ASN A 154 -11.98 -31.64 -5.59
C ASN A 154 -12.01 -30.26 -6.29
N ASP A 155 -12.92 -30.06 -7.26
CA ASP A 155 -13.02 -28.81 -8.03
C ASP A 155 -13.29 -27.56 -7.14
N THR A 156 -13.88 -27.72 -5.95
CA THR A 156 -14.31 -26.60 -5.10
C THR A 156 -13.73 -26.61 -3.70
N VAL A 157 -12.83 -27.56 -3.36
CA VAL A 157 -12.21 -27.65 -2.05
C VAL A 157 -10.69 -27.63 -2.20
N PHE A 158 -10.09 -26.60 -1.63
CA PHE A 158 -8.64 -26.38 -1.62
C PHE A 158 -8.10 -26.47 -0.18
N GLN A 159 -6.92 -27.06 -0.02
CA GLN A 159 -6.22 -27.17 1.26
C GLN A 159 -4.82 -26.54 1.17
N LEU A 160 -4.49 -25.74 2.20
CA LEU A 160 -3.16 -25.20 2.47
C LEU A 160 -2.62 -25.84 3.75
N ARG A 161 -1.40 -26.39 3.70
CA ARG A 161 -0.74 -27.09 4.80
C ARG A 161 0.52 -26.36 5.25
N LEU A 162 0.55 -25.96 6.51
CA LEU A 162 1.65 -25.24 7.12
C LEU A 162 2.60 -26.19 7.86
N ILE A 163 3.86 -25.76 8.06
CA ILE A 163 4.86 -26.46 8.89
C ILE A 163 4.57 -26.25 10.38
N SER A 164 4.13 -25.03 10.74
CA SER A 164 3.77 -24.61 12.08
C SER A 164 2.55 -23.68 12.02
N PRO A 165 1.77 -23.54 13.10
CA PRO A 165 0.70 -22.56 13.14
C PRO A 165 1.23 -21.17 12.79
N PHE A 166 0.49 -20.45 11.96
CA PHE A 166 0.85 -19.10 11.55
C PHE A 166 -0.40 -18.29 11.18
N PRO A 167 -1.14 -17.77 12.18
CA PRO A 167 -2.39 -17.03 11.95
C PRO A 167 -2.30 -15.88 10.95
N PRO A 168 -1.18 -15.10 10.83
CA PRO A 168 -1.06 -14.04 9.84
C PRO A 168 -1.16 -14.50 8.37
N ILE A 169 -1.13 -15.82 8.10
CA ILE A 169 -1.25 -16.35 6.73
C ILE A 169 -2.52 -15.89 6.03
N LEU A 170 -3.65 -15.73 6.74
CA LEU A 170 -4.89 -15.25 6.15
C LEU A 170 -4.77 -13.80 5.63
N SER A 171 -4.11 -12.93 6.38
CA SER A 171 -3.82 -11.56 5.96
C SER A 171 -2.88 -11.55 4.74
N MET A 172 -1.89 -12.45 4.71
CA MET A 172 -0.99 -12.62 3.56
C MET A 172 -1.74 -13.14 2.32
N LEU A 173 -2.76 -14.00 2.49
CA LEU A 173 -3.58 -14.50 1.39
C LEU A 173 -4.51 -13.43 0.78
N SER A 174 -4.63 -12.26 1.36
CA SER A 174 -5.30 -11.12 0.74
C SER A 174 -4.40 -10.30 -0.18
N MET A 175 -3.07 -10.54 -0.15
CA MET A 175 -2.12 -9.81 -0.99
C MET A 175 -2.23 -10.21 -2.46
N GLN A 176 -1.96 -9.27 -3.34
CA GLN A 176 -2.02 -9.46 -4.79
C GLN A 176 -1.17 -10.64 -5.31
N TYR A 177 -0.07 -10.97 -4.66
CA TYR A 177 0.79 -12.10 -5.07
C TYR A 177 0.08 -13.45 -5.07
N THR A 178 -0.98 -13.58 -4.27
CA THR A 178 -1.78 -14.82 -4.12
C THR A 178 -3.04 -14.83 -4.98
N TYR A 179 -3.19 -13.85 -5.89
CA TYR A 179 -4.34 -13.83 -6.80
C TYR A 179 -4.29 -14.98 -7.80
N ILE A 180 -5.48 -15.48 -8.14
CA ILE A 180 -5.60 -16.72 -8.89
C ILE A 180 -5.60 -16.44 -10.39
N VAL A 181 -4.75 -17.19 -11.10
CA VAL A 181 -4.59 -17.14 -12.55
C VAL A 181 -4.81 -18.54 -13.16
N PRO A 182 -5.39 -18.64 -14.36
CA PRO A 182 -5.55 -19.93 -15.03
C PRO A 182 -4.24 -20.36 -15.69
N GLN A 183 -3.87 -21.63 -15.51
CA GLN A 183 -2.66 -22.20 -16.13
C GLN A 183 -2.66 -22.06 -17.64
N GLU A 184 -3.84 -22.19 -18.27
CA GLU A 184 -4.01 -22.09 -19.71
C GLU A 184 -3.52 -20.73 -20.25
N ALA A 185 -3.85 -19.63 -19.57
CA ALA A 185 -3.42 -18.30 -19.99
C ALA A 185 -1.91 -18.10 -19.83
N VAL A 186 -1.36 -18.50 -18.69
CA VAL A 186 0.10 -18.39 -18.46
C VAL A 186 0.88 -19.22 -19.48
N SER A 187 0.41 -20.44 -19.78
CA SER A 187 1.05 -21.31 -20.79
C SER A 187 0.90 -20.77 -22.21
N TYR A 188 -0.26 -20.18 -22.54
CA TYR A 188 -0.54 -19.65 -23.87
C TYR A 188 0.27 -18.40 -24.19
N TYR A 189 0.33 -17.45 -23.25
CA TYR A 189 1.00 -16.17 -23.43
C TYR A 189 2.48 -16.20 -23.05
N GLY A 190 2.93 -17.15 -22.23
CA GLY A 190 4.29 -17.22 -21.74
C GLY A 190 4.73 -15.91 -21.08
N ARG A 191 5.85 -15.33 -21.50
CA ARG A 191 6.34 -14.05 -20.99
C ARG A 191 5.42 -12.86 -21.28
N GLN A 192 4.55 -12.97 -22.27
CA GLN A 192 3.58 -11.92 -22.60
C GLN A 192 2.36 -11.91 -21.67
N PHE A 193 2.23 -12.86 -20.73
CA PHE A 193 1.14 -12.87 -19.76
C PHE A 193 1.07 -11.57 -18.94
N SER A 194 2.21 -10.91 -18.69
CA SER A 194 2.26 -9.59 -18.05
C SER A 194 1.47 -8.48 -18.79
N TYR A 195 1.12 -8.70 -20.05
CA TYR A 195 0.37 -7.75 -20.89
C TYR A 195 -1.02 -8.29 -21.31
N HIS A 196 -1.30 -9.53 -20.97
CA HIS A 196 -2.55 -10.22 -21.31
C HIS A 196 -3.22 -10.80 -20.05
N PRO A 197 -3.78 -9.92 -19.18
CA PRO A 197 -4.40 -10.39 -17.94
C PRO A 197 -5.67 -11.19 -18.22
N VAL A 198 -5.72 -12.39 -17.65
CA VAL A 198 -6.90 -13.28 -17.68
C VAL A 198 -7.23 -13.62 -16.23
N GLY A 199 -8.17 -12.89 -15.64
CA GLY A 199 -8.54 -13.00 -14.22
C GLY A 199 -10.04 -13.20 -14.02
N THR A 200 -10.46 -13.08 -12.78
CA THR A 200 -11.85 -13.16 -12.32
C THR A 200 -12.37 -11.82 -11.81
N GLY A 201 -11.56 -10.76 -11.89
CA GLY A 201 -11.81 -9.47 -11.27
C GLY A 201 -13.00 -8.69 -11.82
N PRO A 202 -13.36 -7.57 -11.15
CA PRO A 202 -14.51 -6.74 -11.53
C PRO A 202 -14.34 -6.04 -12.88
N PHE A 203 -13.11 -5.89 -13.37
CA PHE A 203 -12.84 -5.29 -14.67
C PHE A 203 -11.93 -6.21 -15.50
N LYS A 204 -11.91 -5.98 -16.82
CA LYS A 204 -11.04 -6.65 -17.79
C LYS A 204 -10.33 -5.63 -18.67
N LEU A 205 -9.13 -5.96 -19.12
CA LEU A 205 -8.35 -5.13 -20.02
C LEU A 205 -9.06 -5.01 -21.37
N LYS A 206 -9.26 -3.77 -21.83
CA LYS A 206 -9.76 -3.46 -23.17
C LYS A 206 -8.65 -3.03 -24.11
N ALA A 207 -7.77 -2.14 -23.64
CA ALA A 207 -6.64 -1.63 -24.40
C ALA A 207 -5.55 -1.13 -23.46
N TRP A 208 -4.31 -1.28 -23.89
CA TRP A 208 -3.14 -0.71 -23.24
C TRP A 208 -2.31 0.03 -24.28
N GLU A 209 -2.32 1.35 -24.17
CA GLU A 209 -1.52 2.26 -25.00
C GLU A 209 -0.24 2.58 -24.22
N GLU A 210 0.85 1.92 -24.58
CA GLU A 210 2.12 2.04 -23.88
C GLU A 210 2.56 3.50 -23.74
N GLY A 211 2.98 3.90 -22.54
CA GLY A 211 3.40 5.28 -22.24
C GLY A 211 2.26 6.32 -22.22
N SER A 212 1.01 5.96 -22.51
CA SER A 212 -0.13 6.89 -22.60
C SER A 212 -1.24 6.55 -21.59
N ALA A 213 -1.91 5.41 -21.78
CA ALA A 213 -3.04 5.04 -20.94
C ALA A 213 -3.39 3.55 -21.01
N MET A 214 -4.06 3.08 -19.96
CA MET A 214 -4.73 1.77 -19.95
C MET A 214 -6.23 1.95 -19.77
N TYR A 215 -7.00 1.13 -20.48
CA TYR A 215 -8.46 1.14 -20.47
C TYR A 215 -8.99 -0.20 -20.00
N LEU A 216 -9.71 -0.18 -18.89
CA LEU A 216 -10.42 -1.34 -18.36
C LEU A 216 -11.91 -1.16 -18.57
N VAL A 217 -12.62 -2.25 -18.86
CA VAL A 217 -14.08 -2.27 -18.97
C VAL A 217 -14.65 -3.23 -17.95
N LYS A 218 -15.89 -3.00 -17.57
CA LYS A 218 -16.65 -3.85 -16.67
C LYS A 218 -16.60 -5.32 -17.10
N ASN A 219 -16.44 -6.20 -16.14
CA ASN A 219 -16.66 -7.64 -16.29
C ASN A 219 -18.14 -7.93 -16.01
N GLU A 220 -18.92 -8.17 -17.07
CA GLU A 220 -20.37 -8.41 -16.96
C GLU A 220 -20.71 -9.69 -16.17
N HIS A 221 -19.74 -10.61 -16.03
CA HIS A 221 -19.89 -11.87 -15.34
C HIS A 221 -19.24 -11.87 -13.95
N TYR A 222 -18.97 -10.67 -13.39
CA TYR A 222 -18.38 -10.58 -12.06
C TYR A 222 -19.35 -11.13 -11.00
N PHE A 223 -18.84 -11.93 -10.10
CA PHE A 223 -19.66 -12.77 -9.21
C PHE A 223 -20.20 -12.02 -7.98
N GLU A 224 -19.59 -10.90 -7.58
CA GLU A 224 -20.05 -10.16 -6.40
C GLU A 224 -21.30 -9.32 -6.71
N LYS A 225 -22.16 -9.28 -5.71
CA LYS A 225 -23.37 -8.44 -5.69
C LYS A 225 -23.45 -7.70 -4.37
N GLU A 226 -24.00 -6.50 -4.43
CA GLU A 226 -24.30 -5.70 -3.25
C GLU A 226 -25.79 -5.33 -3.27
N ASN A 227 -26.53 -5.68 -2.19
CA ASN A 227 -27.99 -5.44 -2.13
C ASN A 227 -28.74 -5.95 -3.36
N GLY A 228 -28.34 -7.11 -3.90
CA GLY A 228 -28.92 -7.73 -5.09
C GLY A 228 -28.48 -7.14 -6.43
N LYS A 229 -27.72 -6.04 -6.45
CA LYS A 229 -27.18 -5.41 -7.67
C LYS A 229 -25.80 -5.97 -7.98
N ALA A 230 -25.56 -6.27 -9.26
CA ALA A 230 -24.25 -6.75 -9.72
C ALA A 230 -23.20 -5.64 -9.64
N LEU A 231 -22.01 -6.00 -9.16
CA LEU A 231 -20.82 -5.16 -9.20
C LEU A 231 -20.02 -5.45 -10.50
N PRO A 232 -19.13 -4.54 -10.91
CA PRO A 232 -18.94 -3.17 -10.43
C PRO A 232 -20.05 -2.23 -10.95
N TYR A 233 -20.24 -1.08 -10.28
CA TYR A 233 -21.21 -0.06 -10.72
C TYR A 233 -20.69 0.81 -11.87
N LEU A 234 -19.38 0.92 -12.04
CA LEU A 234 -18.73 1.64 -13.13
C LEU A 234 -18.79 0.82 -14.43
N ASP A 235 -18.84 1.50 -15.57
CA ASP A 235 -18.72 0.86 -16.90
C ASP A 235 -17.27 0.59 -17.27
N GLY A 236 -16.31 1.32 -16.66
CA GLY A 236 -14.89 1.12 -16.88
C GLY A 236 -14.00 2.08 -16.11
N ILE A 237 -12.70 1.89 -16.32
CA ILE A 237 -11.63 2.70 -15.72
C ILE A 237 -10.69 3.15 -16.85
N LYS A 238 -10.27 4.42 -16.81
CA LYS A 238 -9.13 4.92 -17.57
C LYS A 238 -7.99 5.24 -16.62
N ILE A 239 -6.83 4.63 -16.84
CA ILE A 239 -5.58 4.90 -16.11
C ILE A 239 -4.65 5.66 -17.05
N SER A 240 -4.36 6.91 -16.76
CA SER A 240 -3.42 7.74 -17.53
C SER A 240 -2.00 7.59 -16.97
N PHE A 241 -0.98 7.90 -17.79
CA PHE A 241 0.44 7.80 -17.40
C PHE A 241 1.14 9.16 -17.49
N ILE A 242 0.62 10.14 -16.75
CA ILE A 242 1.15 11.49 -16.70
C ILE A 242 2.25 11.53 -15.62
N ALA A 243 3.52 11.64 -16.04
CA ALA A 243 4.67 11.59 -15.13
C ALA A 243 4.78 12.83 -14.24
N ASN A 244 4.39 14.01 -14.73
CA ASN A 244 4.53 15.27 -14.01
C ASN A 244 3.34 15.49 -13.06
N LYS A 245 3.61 15.58 -11.75
CA LYS A 245 2.60 15.77 -10.71
C LYS A 245 1.81 17.08 -10.84
N LYS A 246 2.44 18.15 -11.32
CA LYS A 246 1.74 19.41 -11.60
C LYS A 246 0.70 19.25 -12.71
N SER A 247 1.08 18.59 -13.81
CA SER A 247 0.18 18.30 -14.92
C SER A 247 -0.97 17.39 -14.48
N GLU A 248 -0.70 16.38 -13.64
CA GLU A 248 -1.73 15.52 -13.04
C GLU A 248 -2.77 16.37 -12.27
N PHE A 249 -2.31 17.28 -11.41
CA PHE A 249 -3.19 18.15 -10.64
C PHE A 249 -3.98 19.12 -11.54
N MET A 250 -3.39 19.65 -12.59
CA MET A 250 -4.08 20.49 -13.58
C MET A 250 -5.18 19.69 -14.32
N GLU A 251 -4.92 18.45 -14.71
CA GLU A 251 -5.93 17.56 -15.31
C GLU A 251 -7.07 17.24 -14.32
N PHE A 252 -6.76 17.08 -13.04
CA PHE A 252 -7.76 16.91 -11.99
C PHE A 252 -8.64 18.16 -11.83
N THR A 253 -8.04 19.34 -11.73
CA THR A 253 -8.78 20.61 -11.57
C THR A 253 -9.62 20.94 -12.81
N ALA A 254 -9.21 20.50 -13.98
CA ALA A 254 -9.97 20.58 -15.24
C ALA A 254 -11.12 19.53 -15.33
N GLY A 255 -11.32 18.68 -14.30
CA GLY A 255 -12.35 17.65 -14.28
C GLY A 255 -12.08 16.45 -15.20
N LYS A 256 -10.85 16.30 -15.69
CA LYS A 256 -10.46 15.20 -16.57
C LYS A 256 -10.02 13.94 -15.80
N LEU A 257 -9.65 14.06 -14.52
CA LEU A 257 -9.41 12.98 -13.59
C LEU A 257 -10.50 12.97 -12.51
N SER A 258 -10.94 11.78 -12.11
CA SER A 258 -11.93 11.57 -11.04
C SER A 258 -11.32 11.72 -9.66
N PHE A 259 -10.01 11.48 -9.57
CA PHE A 259 -9.30 11.33 -8.32
C PHE A 259 -7.79 11.58 -8.51
N VAL A 260 -7.15 12.08 -7.46
CA VAL A 260 -5.69 12.18 -7.31
C VAL A 260 -5.32 11.70 -5.91
N SER A 261 -4.31 10.82 -5.81
CA SER A 261 -3.71 10.39 -4.55
C SER A 261 -2.41 11.14 -4.35
N ASP A 262 -2.30 11.78 -3.20
CA ASP A 262 -1.17 12.62 -2.80
C ASP A 262 -0.88 13.81 -3.73
N LEU A 263 -0.56 14.93 -3.13
CA LEU A 263 -0.04 16.10 -3.83
C LEU A 263 1.44 16.27 -3.54
N GLU A 264 2.16 16.80 -4.49
CA GLU A 264 3.50 17.31 -4.24
C GLU A 264 3.45 18.40 -3.15
N THR A 265 4.35 18.34 -2.18
CA THR A 265 4.38 19.26 -1.02
C THR A 265 4.29 20.74 -1.43
N SER A 266 4.92 21.11 -2.54
CA SER A 266 4.90 22.47 -3.10
C SER A 266 3.51 22.96 -3.54
N TYR A 267 2.52 22.07 -3.68
CA TYR A 267 1.15 22.41 -4.06
C TYR A 267 0.14 22.27 -2.92
N ILE A 268 0.53 21.71 -1.80
CA ILE A 268 -0.38 21.46 -0.67
C ILE A 268 -0.99 22.77 -0.18
N ASP A 269 -0.18 23.82 0.00
CA ASP A 269 -0.63 25.16 0.47
C ASP A 269 -1.55 25.90 -0.52
N GLN A 270 -1.58 25.45 -1.79
CA GLN A 270 -2.51 25.99 -2.80
C GLN A 270 -3.88 25.31 -2.75
N VAL A 271 -4.00 24.22 -1.99
CA VAL A 271 -5.21 23.40 -1.93
C VAL A 271 -5.77 23.27 -0.51
N LEU A 272 -4.89 23.21 0.48
CA LEU A 272 -5.25 23.10 1.89
C LEU A 272 -4.92 24.39 2.63
N ASP A 273 -5.72 24.67 3.66
CA ASP A 273 -5.47 25.74 4.62
C ASP A 273 -4.53 25.29 5.75
N ASP A 274 -4.14 26.21 6.64
CA ASP A 274 -3.26 25.96 7.79
C ASP A 274 -3.83 24.92 8.79
N ASN A 275 -5.06 24.49 8.63
CA ASN A 275 -5.70 23.41 9.40
C ASN A 275 -5.76 22.09 8.61
N GLY A 276 -5.11 22.01 7.45
CA GLY A 276 -5.12 20.84 6.58
C GLY A 276 -6.49 20.53 5.99
N GLN A 277 -7.37 21.54 5.82
CA GLN A 277 -8.67 21.44 5.19
C GLN A 277 -8.65 22.10 3.80
N LEU A 278 -9.58 21.72 2.92
CA LEU A 278 -9.69 22.37 1.61
C LEU A 278 -9.91 23.87 1.74
N LEU A 279 -9.15 24.64 0.98
CA LEU A 279 -9.39 26.08 0.81
C LEU A 279 -10.82 26.36 0.35
N ALA A 280 -11.38 27.50 0.74
CA ALA A 280 -12.77 27.88 0.48
C ALA A 280 -13.17 27.76 -1.01
N GLN A 281 -12.26 28.07 -1.93
CA GLN A 281 -12.45 27.98 -3.38
C GLN A 281 -12.67 26.55 -3.92
N TYR A 282 -12.27 25.53 -3.14
CA TYR A 282 -12.37 24.11 -3.50
C TYR A 282 -13.49 23.39 -2.73
N LYS A 283 -13.99 23.98 -1.62
CA LYS A 283 -15.13 23.44 -0.88
C LYS A 283 -16.35 23.31 -1.80
N GLY A 284 -16.99 22.14 -1.79
CA GLY A 284 -18.11 21.82 -2.69
C GLY A 284 -17.73 21.40 -4.11
N LYS A 285 -16.50 21.62 -4.55
CA LYS A 285 -15.99 21.10 -5.84
C LYS A 285 -15.33 19.74 -5.68
N TYR A 286 -14.58 19.56 -4.60
CA TYR A 286 -13.83 18.37 -4.29
C TYR A 286 -14.18 17.83 -2.91
N GLN A 287 -13.93 16.54 -2.72
CA GLN A 287 -13.91 15.87 -1.44
C GLN A 287 -12.43 15.65 -1.07
N LEU A 288 -12.06 15.97 0.17
CA LEU A 288 -10.78 15.59 0.76
C LEU A 288 -11.02 14.37 1.63
N MET A 289 -10.38 13.26 1.29
CA MET A 289 -10.39 12.05 2.10
C MET A 289 -9.02 11.86 2.74
N LYS A 290 -9.03 11.69 4.06
CA LYS A 290 -7.84 11.40 4.88
C LYS A 290 -7.97 10.02 5.51
N CYS A 291 -6.90 9.26 5.52
CA CYS A 291 -6.87 7.94 6.12
C CYS A 291 -5.47 7.66 6.67
N PRO A 292 -5.31 7.11 7.88
CA PRO A 292 -4.01 6.59 8.31
C PRO A 292 -3.42 5.67 7.24
N TYR A 293 -2.11 5.72 7.06
CA TYR A 293 -1.39 4.78 6.22
C TYR A 293 -0.52 3.89 7.09
N LEU A 294 -0.54 2.59 6.84
CA LEU A 294 0.27 1.63 7.62
C LEU A 294 1.76 1.80 7.32
N LYS A 295 2.27 2.97 7.62
CA LYS A 295 3.66 3.37 7.42
C LYS A 295 4.15 4.18 8.60
N THR A 296 5.31 3.79 9.13
CA THR A 296 6.00 4.50 10.21
C THR A 296 7.35 5.02 9.71
N GLU A 297 7.57 6.32 9.86
CA GLU A 297 8.86 6.97 9.64
C GLU A 297 9.65 6.97 10.93
N TYR A 298 10.91 6.56 10.85
CA TYR A 298 11.76 6.42 12.04
C TYR A 298 13.23 6.70 11.76
N ILE A 299 13.98 7.01 12.83
CA ILE A 299 15.43 6.96 12.84
C ILE A 299 15.84 5.66 13.50
N GLY A 300 16.68 4.86 12.85
CA GLY A 300 17.20 3.61 13.37
C GLY A 300 18.63 3.77 13.91
N PHE A 301 18.96 3.02 14.94
CA PHE A 301 20.29 2.96 15.54
C PHE A 301 20.89 1.57 15.34
N ASN A 302 22.12 1.49 14.85
CA ASN A 302 22.81 0.21 14.72
C ASN A 302 23.25 -0.30 16.09
N MET A 303 22.61 -1.35 16.58
CA MET A 303 22.83 -1.90 17.93
C MET A 303 24.09 -2.76 18.02
N LYS A 304 24.72 -3.12 16.90
CA LYS A 304 26.00 -3.85 16.88
C LYS A 304 27.22 -2.95 17.13
N ASP A 305 27.10 -1.67 16.88
CA ASP A 305 28.18 -0.74 17.11
C ASP A 305 28.26 -0.41 18.61
N THR A 306 29.04 -1.21 19.33
CA THR A 306 29.33 -1.06 20.78
C THR A 306 30.59 -0.25 21.05
N SER A 307 31.13 0.41 20.03
CA SER A 307 32.30 1.29 20.19
C SER A 307 32.00 2.40 21.20
N SER A 308 32.90 2.63 22.14
CA SER A 308 32.82 3.75 23.08
C SER A 308 32.88 5.12 22.39
N ALA A 309 33.28 5.14 21.11
CA ALA A 309 33.24 6.33 20.26
C ALA A 309 31.85 6.65 19.75
N ASN A 310 30.91 5.68 19.76
CA ASN A 310 29.51 5.88 19.36
C ASN A 310 28.63 6.12 20.59
N PRO A 311 28.15 7.34 20.84
CA PRO A 311 27.32 7.61 22.02
C PRO A 311 25.99 6.86 22.01
N LEU A 312 25.53 6.40 20.82
CA LEU A 312 24.29 5.65 20.66
C LEU A 312 24.38 4.19 21.15
N HIS A 313 25.56 3.69 21.57
CA HIS A 313 25.64 2.38 22.24
C HIS A 313 24.91 2.38 23.59
N ASP A 314 24.87 3.54 24.28
CA ASP A 314 24.14 3.71 25.53
C ASP A 314 22.65 3.95 25.28
N LYS A 315 21.80 3.11 25.89
CA LYS A 315 20.34 3.25 25.74
C LYS A 315 19.79 4.53 26.35
N LEU A 316 20.43 5.11 27.36
CA LEU A 316 20.00 6.37 27.97
C LEU A 316 20.20 7.53 26.98
N VAL A 317 21.27 7.51 26.20
CA VAL A 317 21.50 8.48 25.11
C VAL A 317 20.47 8.33 24.02
N ARG A 318 20.14 7.09 23.58
CA ARG A 318 19.07 6.85 22.60
C ARG A 318 17.69 7.31 23.10
N LYS A 319 17.38 7.07 24.38
CA LYS A 319 16.16 7.57 25.02
C LYS A 319 16.16 9.09 25.10
N ALA A 320 17.27 9.72 25.45
CA ALA A 320 17.41 11.18 25.49
C ALA A 320 17.12 11.79 24.10
N LEU A 321 17.67 11.20 23.04
CA LEU A 321 17.41 11.62 21.67
C LEU A 321 15.92 11.45 21.28
N ASN A 322 15.25 10.40 21.76
CA ASN A 322 13.81 10.21 21.57
C ASN A 322 12.97 11.30 22.27
N TYR A 323 13.34 11.71 23.50
CA TYR A 323 12.61 12.74 24.25
C TYR A 323 12.89 14.16 23.75
N CYS A 324 14.02 14.43 23.09
CA CYS A 324 14.34 15.78 22.63
C CYS A 324 13.64 16.18 21.32
N VAL A 325 12.99 15.25 20.63
CA VAL A 325 12.36 15.52 19.33
C VAL A 325 10.89 15.88 19.48
N ASP A 326 10.55 17.10 19.06
CA ASP A 326 9.17 17.61 18.99
C ASP A 326 8.49 17.12 17.70
N ARG A 327 7.75 16.02 17.82
CA ARG A 327 7.05 15.37 16.72
C ARG A 327 5.85 16.18 16.21
N GLU A 328 5.16 16.89 17.11
CA GLU A 328 4.05 17.78 16.75
C GLU A 328 4.54 18.90 15.83
N LYS A 329 5.69 19.48 16.16
CA LYS A 329 6.31 20.50 15.34
C LYS A 329 6.72 19.98 13.97
N ILE A 330 7.20 18.74 13.88
CA ILE A 330 7.52 18.11 12.59
C ILE A 330 6.26 18.00 11.72
N ILE A 331 5.15 17.50 12.27
CA ILE A 331 3.88 17.41 11.55
C ILE A 331 3.38 18.78 11.11
N THR A 332 3.44 19.77 12.00
CA THR A 332 2.91 21.11 11.72
C THR A 332 3.70 21.83 10.62
N TYR A 333 5.04 21.87 10.72
CA TYR A 333 5.85 22.74 9.88
C TYR A 333 6.47 22.05 8.66
N PHE A 334 6.63 20.71 8.69
CA PHE A 334 7.27 19.99 7.60
C PHE A 334 6.33 19.03 6.87
N ARG A 335 5.14 18.79 7.45
CA ARG A 335 4.17 17.86 6.88
C ARG A 335 2.80 18.51 6.60
N ASN A 336 2.67 19.84 6.78
CA ASN A 336 1.43 20.58 6.54
C ASN A 336 0.22 19.90 7.22
N LEU A 337 0.38 19.47 8.47
CA LEU A 337 -0.59 18.69 9.25
C LEU A 337 -1.02 17.36 8.61
N ILE A 338 -0.17 16.76 7.78
CA ILE A 338 -0.41 15.45 7.17
C ILE A 338 0.37 14.39 7.94
N GLY A 339 -0.35 13.43 8.54
CA GLY A 339 0.19 12.38 9.38
C GLY A 339 -0.03 12.64 10.86
N TYR A 340 0.47 11.73 11.68
CA TYR A 340 0.27 11.73 13.14
C TYR A 340 1.61 11.62 13.84
N PRO A 341 1.87 12.38 14.92
CA PRO A 341 3.07 12.21 15.73
C PRO A 341 3.20 10.79 16.26
N ALA A 342 4.35 10.14 16.07
CA ALA A 342 4.55 8.77 16.54
C ALA A 342 4.90 8.76 18.03
N THR A 343 3.90 9.03 18.88
CA THR A 343 4.01 9.00 20.36
C THR A 343 3.61 7.66 20.97
N GLY A 344 3.24 6.68 20.16
CA GLY A 344 3.05 5.28 20.54
C GLY A 344 4.34 4.49 20.29
N GLY A 345 4.20 3.33 19.68
CA GLY A 345 5.30 2.46 19.30
C GLY A 345 5.66 2.53 17.82
N MET A 346 6.12 1.38 17.29
CA MET A 346 6.40 1.22 15.87
C MET A 346 5.16 0.86 15.06
N ILE A 347 4.19 0.22 15.70
CA ILE A 347 2.88 -0.10 15.09
C ILE A 347 2.10 1.19 14.88
N PRO A 348 1.70 1.53 13.63
CA PRO A 348 1.02 2.79 13.33
C PRO A 348 -0.48 2.77 13.65
N ILE A 349 -1.04 3.97 13.79
CA ILE A 349 -2.49 4.21 13.77
C ILE A 349 -3.07 3.58 12.49
N GLY A 350 -4.23 2.92 12.61
CA GLY A 350 -4.90 2.24 11.49
C GLY A 350 -4.84 0.73 11.56
N LEU A 351 -3.92 0.15 12.38
CA LEU A 351 -3.98 -1.27 12.72
C LEU A 351 -4.88 -1.50 13.94
N PRO A 352 -5.70 -2.58 13.95
CA PRO A 352 -6.57 -2.90 15.08
C PRO A 352 -5.82 -3.17 16.40
N CYS A 353 -4.54 -3.56 16.34
CA CYS A 353 -3.69 -3.76 17.51
C CYS A 353 -3.04 -2.47 18.03
N PHE A 354 -3.19 -1.33 17.36
CA PHE A 354 -2.69 -0.05 17.87
C PHE A 354 -3.51 0.39 19.09
N ASP A 355 -2.84 0.64 20.21
CA ASP A 355 -3.49 1.10 21.45
C ASP A 355 -2.56 2.05 22.23
N SER A 356 -2.77 3.36 22.07
CA SER A 356 -2.00 4.39 22.76
C SER A 356 -2.20 4.43 24.29
N THR A 357 -3.21 3.73 24.82
CA THR A 357 -3.42 3.60 26.26
C THR A 357 -2.53 2.52 26.87
N LYS A 358 -2.20 1.48 26.10
CA LYS A 358 -1.38 0.35 26.51
C LYS A 358 0.10 0.54 26.19
N VAL A 359 0.41 1.19 25.07
CA VAL A 359 1.77 1.47 24.61
C VAL A 359 1.98 2.97 24.53
N LYS A 360 2.81 3.48 25.45
CA LYS A 360 3.20 4.89 25.51
C LYS A 360 4.66 5.01 25.09
N GLY A 361 4.90 5.65 23.95
CA GLY A 361 6.23 5.96 23.47
C GLY A 361 6.78 7.25 24.10
N TYR A 362 7.48 8.03 23.31
CA TYR A 362 8.19 9.21 23.77
C TYR A 362 7.44 10.50 23.43
N SER A 363 7.20 11.33 24.45
CA SER A 363 6.74 12.72 24.29
C SER A 363 7.93 13.67 24.30
N TYR A 364 7.76 14.88 23.78
CA TYR A 364 8.78 15.93 23.85
C TYR A 364 9.00 16.38 25.29
N ASP A 365 10.21 16.21 25.81
CA ASP A 365 10.60 16.56 27.18
C ASP A 365 12.12 16.76 27.26
N LEU A 366 12.56 18.01 27.10
CA LEU A 366 13.99 18.36 27.14
C LEU A 366 14.63 18.17 28.53
N GLU A 367 13.87 18.38 29.59
CA GLU A 367 14.43 18.23 30.95
C GLU A 367 14.68 16.76 31.26
N LYS A 368 13.75 15.89 30.89
CA LYS A 368 13.93 14.44 30.99
C LYS A 368 15.08 13.95 30.11
N ALA A 369 15.20 14.50 28.90
CA ALA A 369 16.31 14.17 28.01
C ALA A 369 17.67 14.53 28.64
N LYS A 370 17.81 15.73 29.22
CA LYS A 370 19.03 16.14 29.93
C LYS A 370 19.33 15.25 31.13
N GLN A 371 18.32 14.91 31.93
CA GLN A 371 18.49 14.01 33.08
C GLN A 371 19.03 12.64 32.65
N LEU A 372 18.55 12.08 31.52
CA LEU A 372 19.04 10.82 30.96
C LEU A 372 20.52 10.94 30.55
N LEU A 373 20.92 12.07 29.94
CA LEU A 373 22.31 12.30 29.57
C LEU A 373 23.24 12.46 30.79
N ILE A 374 22.75 13.06 31.89
CA ILE A 374 23.48 13.11 33.18
C ILE A 374 23.65 11.70 33.73
N GLN A 375 22.58 10.88 33.73
CA GLN A 375 22.64 9.48 34.19
C GLN A 375 23.56 8.61 33.32
N ALA A 376 23.66 8.91 32.02
CA ALA A 376 24.60 8.27 31.10
C ALA A 376 26.06 8.78 31.26
N HIS A 377 26.34 9.69 32.17
CA HIS A 377 27.63 10.36 32.28
C HIS A 377 28.14 11.00 30.99
N TYR A 378 27.21 11.35 30.07
CA TYR A 378 27.53 11.84 28.73
C TYR A 378 28.36 13.13 28.76
N TYR A 379 28.08 14.06 29.67
CA TYR A 379 28.77 15.34 29.78
C TYR A 379 30.17 15.24 30.43
N GLU A 380 30.52 14.10 31.02
CA GLU A 380 31.82 13.84 31.58
C GLU A 380 32.85 13.33 30.57
N LEU A 381 32.37 13.02 29.34
CA LEU A 381 33.22 12.57 28.24
C LEU A 381 34.16 13.70 27.81
N GLN A 382 35.47 13.42 27.77
CA GLN A 382 36.48 14.41 27.40
C GLN A 382 36.37 14.96 25.97
N ARG A 383 35.67 14.25 25.09
CA ARG A 383 35.27 14.67 23.72
C ARG A 383 33.87 14.16 23.44
N PRO A 384 32.88 15.04 23.30
CA PRO A 384 31.57 14.60 22.84
C PRO A 384 31.72 14.10 21.42
N HIS A 385 31.45 12.80 21.22
CA HIS A 385 31.43 12.20 19.88
C HIS A 385 30.19 12.67 19.15
N SER A 386 30.34 13.06 17.88
CA SER A 386 29.22 13.42 17.04
C SER A 386 28.44 12.17 16.58
N ILE A 387 27.13 12.26 16.62
CA ILE A 387 26.24 11.28 16.01
C ILE A 387 26.10 11.65 14.53
N VAL A 388 26.41 10.74 13.61
CA VAL A 388 26.21 10.97 12.18
C VAL A 388 24.86 10.36 11.78
N LEU A 389 23.88 11.21 11.46
CA LEU A 389 22.57 10.82 10.97
C LEU A 389 22.55 10.80 9.43
N TYR A 390 22.48 9.62 8.86
CA TYR A 390 22.36 9.42 7.41
C TYR A 390 20.91 9.51 6.95
N THR A 391 20.66 10.34 5.94
CA THR A 391 19.33 10.53 5.35
C THR A 391 19.44 10.80 3.83
N ASN A 392 18.32 11.06 3.16
CA ASN A 392 18.30 11.52 1.76
C ASN A 392 17.75 12.95 1.66
N GLU A 393 17.88 13.56 0.49
CA GLU A 393 17.50 14.97 0.26
C GLU A 393 16.04 15.27 0.66
N ASN A 394 15.10 14.36 0.42
CA ASN A 394 13.67 14.57 0.72
C ASN A 394 13.38 14.71 2.22
N TYR A 395 14.28 14.25 3.09
CA TYR A 395 14.11 14.27 4.55
C TYR A 395 15.14 15.15 5.27
N LYS A 396 15.93 15.91 4.51
CA LYS A 396 17.00 16.78 5.01
C LYS A 396 16.49 17.75 6.07
N GLU A 397 15.41 18.46 5.80
CA GLU A 397 14.90 19.49 6.73
C GLU A 397 14.43 18.89 8.05
N ILE A 398 13.81 17.71 8.02
CA ILE A 398 13.42 16.97 9.24
C ILE A 398 14.67 16.53 9.99
N ALA A 399 15.68 16.00 9.31
CA ALA A 399 16.94 15.58 9.95
C ALA A 399 17.68 16.75 10.58
N LEU A 400 17.77 17.91 9.90
CA LEU A 400 18.34 19.14 10.44
C LEU A 400 17.56 19.66 11.65
N THR A 401 16.25 19.52 11.65
CA THR A 401 15.41 19.87 12.80
C THR A 401 15.70 18.95 13.98
N ILE A 402 15.83 17.64 13.77
CA ILE A 402 16.24 16.69 14.81
C ILE A 402 17.62 17.06 15.37
N ALA A 403 18.59 17.37 14.52
CA ALA A 403 19.91 17.80 14.94
C ALA A 403 19.86 19.09 15.80
N LYS A 404 19.05 20.07 15.41
CA LYS A 404 18.84 21.30 16.18
C LYS A 404 18.16 21.07 17.52
N GLU A 405 17.20 20.16 17.60
CA GLU A 405 16.57 19.80 18.88
C GLU A 405 17.54 19.03 19.79
N ALA A 406 18.38 18.16 19.23
CA ALA A 406 19.44 17.44 19.97
C ALA A 406 20.50 18.40 20.54
N ASP A 407 20.87 19.45 19.82
CA ASP A 407 21.82 20.48 20.27
C ASP A 407 21.34 21.19 21.54
N LYS A 408 20.03 21.39 21.74
CA LYS A 408 19.47 21.99 22.98
C LYS A 408 19.75 21.20 24.26
N ILE A 409 20.04 19.92 24.09
CA ILE A 409 20.40 19.02 25.20
C ILE A 409 21.91 18.66 25.20
N GLY A 410 22.69 19.30 24.33
CA GLY A 410 24.13 19.08 24.21
C GLY A 410 24.52 17.81 23.45
N LEU A 411 23.62 17.21 22.71
CA LEU A 411 23.93 16.13 21.77
C LEU A 411 24.24 16.72 20.39
N TYR A 412 25.45 16.48 19.89
CA TYR A 412 25.86 16.96 18.58
C TYR A 412 25.54 15.93 17.51
N VAL A 413 24.60 16.27 16.61
CA VAL A 413 24.17 15.43 15.48
C VAL A 413 24.56 16.08 14.17
N GLN A 414 25.41 15.42 13.39
CA GLN A 414 25.78 15.80 12.03
C GLN A 414 24.86 15.08 11.04
N VAL A 415 24.31 15.82 10.09
CA VAL A 415 23.42 15.25 9.04
C VAL A 415 24.20 15.04 7.76
N GLU A 416 24.19 13.81 7.27
CA GLU A 416 24.84 13.42 6.01
C GLU A 416 23.79 12.98 4.99
N ILE A 417 23.83 13.58 3.81
CA ILE A 417 22.89 13.30 2.71
C ILE A 417 23.49 12.21 1.80
N ILE A 418 22.78 11.09 1.70
CA ILE A 418 23.20 9.93 0.91
C ILE A 418 22.12 9.57 -0.11
N GLU A 419 22.54 9.10 -1.29
CA GLU A 419 21.62 8.58 -2.31
C GLU A 419 20.82 7.38 -1.73
N PRO A 420 19.48 7.29 -1.99
CA PRO A 420 18.61 6.31 -1.33
C PRO A 420 19.03 4.84 -1.45
N ASN A 421 19.55 4.42 -2.61
CA ASN A 421 19.98 3.01 -2.78
C ASN A 421 21.28 2.73 -2.04
N ILE A 422 22.20 3.68 -1.99
CA ILE A 422 23.46 3.58 -1.23
C ILE A 422 23.14 3.53 0.26
N LEU A 423 22.25 4.40 0.75
CA LEU A 423 21.82 4.37 2.15
C LEU A 423 21.21 3.02 2.52
N ARG A 424 20.35 2.46 1.67
CA ARG A 424 19.74 1.14 1.89
C ARG A 424 20.80 0.03 1.96
N GLU A 425 21.81 0.09 1.10
CA GLU A 425 22.91 -0.87 1.13
C GLU A 425 23.71 -0.73 2.43
N TRP A 426 24.04 0.49 2.87
CA TRP A 426 24.75 0.73 4.12
C TRP A 426 23.97 0.26 5.34
N MET A 427 22.66 0.49 5.38
CA MET A 427 21.78 -0.07 6.43
C MET A 427 21.83 -1.61 6.45
N THR A 428 21.75 -2.23 5.27
CA THR A 428 21.82 -3.71 5.14
C THR A 428 23.15 -4.27 5.60
N GLN A 429 24.25 -3.58 5.32
CA GLN A 429 25.61 -3.97 5.71
C GLN A 429 25.97 -3.56 7.14
N GLY A 430 25.11 -2.80 7.85
CA GLY A 430 25.39 -2.27 9.19
C GLY A 430 26.45 -1.16 9.23
N LYS A 431 26.67 -0.47 8.11
CA LYS A 431 27.65 0.62 7.98
C LYS A 431 27.10 1.98 8.42
N ALA A 432 25.77 2.12 8.51
CA ALA A 432 25.12 3.34 8.97
C ALA A 432 24.80 3.24 10.47
N PRO A 433 25.53 3.93 11.36
CA PRO A 433 25.31 3.86 12.81
C PRO A 433 23.99 4.52 13.24
N CYS A 434 23.56 5.57 12.55
CA CYS A 434 22.28 6.24 12.75
C CYS A 434 21.70 6.62 11.38
N PHE A 435 20.48 6.21 11.08
CA PHE A 435 19.92 6.33 9.76
C PHE A 435 18.42 6.62 9.78
N ARG A 436 17.95 7.37 8.81
CA ARG A 436 16.53 7.52 8.54
C ARG A 436 16.01 6.33 7.72
N ALA A 437 14.90 5.77 8.14
CA ALA A 437 14.19 4.74 7.40
C ALA A 437 12.66 4.90 7.53
N SER A 438 11.94 4.14 6.74
CA SER A 438 10.50 3.95 6.88
C SER A 438 10.15 2.48 6.73
N TRP A 439 9.06 2.09 7.35
CA TRP A 439 8.48 0.77 7.18
C TRP A 439 7.01 0.87 6.78
N ILE A 440 6.65 0.13 5.75
CA ILE A 440 5.28 0.03 5.25
C ILE A 440 4.84 -1.40 5.46
N ALA A 441 3.65 -1.59 6.00
CA ALA A 441 3.09 -2.93 6.15
C ALA A 441 2.87 -3.60 4.80
N ASP A 442 3.34 -4.83 4.67
CA ASP A 442 3.03 -5.68 3.51
C ASP A 442 1.60 -6.24 3.60
N TYR A 443 1.10 -6.47 4.83
CA TYR A 443 -0.23 -6.94 5.17
C TYR A 443 -0.67 -6.36 6.52
N PRO A 444 -1.97 -6.28 6.82
CA PRO A 444 -2.48 -5.53 7.97
C PRO A 444 -2.37 -6.29 9.29
N GLU A 445 -1.14 -6.56 9.75
CA GLU A 445 -0.83 -7.20 11.03
C GLU A 445 0.29 -6.44 11.76
N GLY A 446 0.20 -6.40 13.09
CA GLY A 446 1.25 -5.80 13.93
C GLY A 446 2.60 -6.51 13.81
N GLU A 447 2.57 -7.81 13.55
CA GLU A 447 3.75 -8.63 13.28
C GLU A 447 4.59 -8.06 12.13
N SER A 448 3.96 -7.50 11.09
CA SER A 448 4.66 -6.85 9.97
C SER A 448 5.58 -5.69 10.37
N PHE A 449 5.36 -5.07 11.54
CA PHE A 449 6.25 -4.05 12.12
C PHE A 449 7.22 -4.62 13.14
N LEU A 450 6.79 -5.63 13.90
CA LEU A 450 7.60 -6.20 14.98
C LEU A 450 8.70 -7.12 14.45
N CYS A 451 8.56 -7.67 13.23
CA CYS A 451 9.61 -8.45 12.57
C CYS A 451 10.92 -7.68 12.37
N LEU A 452 10.90 -6.33 12.40
CA LEU A 452 12.09 -5.49 12.33
C LEU A 452 13.03 -5.68 13.53
N PHE A 453 12.50 -6.19 14.63
CA PHE A 453 13.24 -6.33 15.90
C PHE A 453 13.50 -7.80 16.29
N TYR A 454 13.06 -8.75 15.49
CA TYR A 454 13.29 -10.18 15.74
C TYR A 454 14.74 -10.55 15.40
N SER A 455 15.49 -11.05 16.39
CA SER A 455 16.93 -11.28 16.27
C SER A 455 17.35 -12.27 15.18
N LYS A 456 16.47 -13.22 14.83
CA LYS A 456 16.75 -14.21 13.78
C LYS A 456 16.55 -13.66 12.37
N ASN A 457 15.94 -12.48 12.23
CA ASN A 457 15.83 -11.80 10.94
C ASN A 457 17.14 -11.07 10.63
N ALA A 458 17.69 -11.34 9.45
CA ALA A 458 18.78 -10.53 8.90
C ALA A 458 18.27 -9.16 8.43
N ALA A 459 19.18 -8.25 8.13
CA ALA A 459 18.86 -7.00 7.45
C ALA A 459 18.79 -7.22 5.92
N PRO A 460 17.70 -6.85 5.22
CA PRO A 460 16.39 -6.49 5.76
C PRO A 460 15.63 -7.68 6.38
N PRO A 461 14.69 -7.49 7.32
CA PRO A 461 14.14 -6.22 7.80
C PRO A 461 14.83 -5.64 9.05
N ASN A 462 15.63 -6.40 9.80
CA ASN A 462 16.26 -5.96 11.05
C ASN A 462 17.49 -5.08 10.79
N TYR A 463 17.27 -3.88 10.24
CA TYR A 463 18.35 -2.93 9.93
C TYR A 463 19.10 -2.44 11.18
N THR A 464 18.43 -2.38 12.32
CA THR A 464 19.05 -1.99 13.60
C THR A 464 19.93 -3.08 14.18
N GLN A 465 19.82 -4.31 13.69
CA GLN A 465 20.47 -5.51 14.24
C GLN A 465 20.17 -5.68 15.74
N PHE A 466 18.95 -5.29 16.13
CA PHE A 466 18.46 -5.45 17.49
C PHE A 466 18.42 -6.92 17.89
N HIS A 467 18.80 -7.17 19.16
CA HIS A 467 18.77 -8.50 19.75
C HIS A 467 18.27 -8.41 21.20
N ASN A 468 17.17 -9.13 21.49
CA ASN A 468 16.64 -9.24 22.85
C ASN A 468 15.88 -10.56 23.00
N ALA A 469 16.35 -11.45 23.86
CA ALA A 469 15.79 -12.79 24.04
C ALA A 469 14.35 -12.79 24.58
N ALA A 470 13.96 -11.79 25.38
CA ALA A 470 12.58 -11.68 25.87
C ALA A 470 11.64 -11.24 24.75
N PHE A 471 12.07 -10.30 23.90
CA PHE A 471 11.35 -9.91 22.70
C PHE A 471 11.16 -11.10 21.76
N ASP A 472 12.24 -11.84 21.46
CA ASP A 472 12.21 -12.99 20.56
C ASP A 472 11.21 -14.06 21.02
N LYS A 473 11.20 -14.34 22.32
CA LYS A 473 10.26 -15.29 22.91
C LYS A 473 8.80 -14.86 22.71
N LEU A 474 8.49 -13.59 22.95
CA LEU A 474 7.14 -13.05 22.75
C LEU A 474 6.76 -13.05 21.26
N TYR A 475 7.71 -12.71 20.38
CA TYR A 475 7.50 -12.76 18.94
C TYR A 475 7.14 -14.18 18.47
N GLU A 476 7.93 -15.18 18.86
CA GLU A 476 7.65 -16.59 18.54
C GLU A 476 6.30 -17.07 19.12
N GLN A 477 5.95 -16.66 20.34
CA GLN A 477 4.64 -16.95 20.92
C GLN A 477 3.51 -16.30 20.12
N SER A 478 3.67 -15.07 19.67
CA SER A 478 2.67 -14.35 18.89
C SER A 478 2.36 -15.01 17.55
N LEU A 479 3.38 -15.63 16.94
CA LEU A 479 3.21 -16.38 15.68
C LEU A 479 2.38 -17.66 15.83
N LEU A 480 2.26 -18.19 17.06
CA LEU A 480 1.50 -19.40 17.37
C LEU A 480 0.10 -19.11 17.96
N GLU A 481 -0.14 -17.87 18.42
CA GLU A 481 -1.34 -17.50 19.14
C GLU A 481 -2.53 -17.25 18.20
N ASN A 482 -3.53 -18.12 18.25
CA ASN A 482 -4.74 -18.03 17.44
C ASN A 482 -5.77 -17.03 18.00
N ASN A 483 -5.75 -16.77 19.33
CA ASN A 483 -6.63 -15.79 19.94
C ASN A 483 -6.12 -14.37 19.65
N LEU A 484 -6.91 -13.62 18.90
CA LEU A 484 -6.53 -12.28 18.42
C LEU A 484 -6.22 -11.31 19.57
N THR A 485 -7.03 -11.32 20.63
CA THR A 485 -6.82 -10.43 21.80
C THR A 485 -5.51 -10.75 22.51
N LYS A 486 -5.22 -12.04 22.76
CA LYS A 486 -3.96 -12.45 23.38
C LYS A 486 -2.76 -12.12 22.50
N ARG A 487 -2.90 -12.29 21.18
CA ARG A 487 -1.84 -11.92 20.22
C ARG A 487 -1.55 -10.42 20.26
N TYR A 488 -2.57 -9.57 20.38
CA TYR A 488 -2.36 -8.12 20.55
C TYR A 488 -1.70 -7.77 21.89
N GLU A 489 -2.00 -8.48 22.96
CA GLU A 489 -1.30 -8.30 24.24
C GLU A 489 0.20 -8.61 24.09
N LEU A 490 0.56 -9.71 23.41
CA LEU A 490 1.96 -10.03 23.11
C LEU A 490 2.64 -8.92 22.27
N TYR A 491 1.94 -8.34 21.30
CA TYR A 491 2.47 -7.22 20.53
C TYR A 491 2.73 -5.99 21.41
N HIS A 492 1.83 -5.65 22.31
CA HIS A 492 2.02 -4.54 23.24
C HIS A 492 3.20 -4.77 24.21
N GLU A 493 3.41 -6.01 24.65
CA GLU A 493 4.57 -6.34 25.49
C GLU A 493 5.88 -6.20 24.71
N MET A 494 5.93 -6.68 23.48
CA MET A 494 7.09 -6.50 22.60
C MET A 494 7.38 -5.02 22.33
N GLU A 495 6.35 -4.20 22.12
CA GLU A 495 6.53 -2.76 21.94
C GLU A 495 7.11 -2.08 23.19
N ARG A 496 6.70 -2.49 24.41
CA ARG A 496 7.31 -1.97 25.64
C ARG A 496 8.78 -2.33 25.76
N ILE A 497 9.16 -3.56 25.38
CA ILE A 497 10.58 -3.99 25.40
C ILE A 497 11.41 -3.14 24.44
N TYR A 498 10.99 -3.01 23.17
CA TYR A 498 11.79 -2.25 22.23
C TYR A 498 11.80 -0.75 22.57
N LEU A 499 10.73 -0.19 23.10
CA LEU A 499 10.72 1.20 23.59
C LEU A 499 11.70 1.38 24.76
N ASP A 500 11.80 0.41 25.68
CA ASP A 500 12.79 0.48 26.74
C ASP A 500 14.22 0.40 26.21
N GLU A 501 14.50 -0.47 25.27
CA GLU A 501 15.82 -0.61 24.63
C GLU A 501 16.14 0.49 23.61
N SER A 502 15.10 1.12 23.05
CA SER A 502 15.20 2.27 22.15
C SER A 502 16.11 2.04 20.91
N PRO A 503 15.95 0.93 20.14
CA PRO A 503 16.74 0.72 18.91
C PRO A 503 16.32 1.64 17.77
N VAL A 504 15.15 2.29 17.89
CA VAL A 504 14.62 3.24 16.92
C VAL A 504 14.01 4.45 17.62
N MET A 505 13.87 5.52 16.87
CA MET A 505 13.12 6.72 17.22
C MET A 505 11.99 6.88 16.19
N PRO A 506 10.75 6.42 16.46
CA PRO A 506 9.60 6.70 15.62
C PRO A 506 9.35 8.21 15.56
N ILE A 507 9.12 8.75 14.35
CA ILE A 507 8.93 10.19 14.12
C ILE A 507 7.47 10.50 13.88
N TYR A 508 6.86 9.86 12.88
CA TYR A 508 5.44 10.04 12.59
C TYR A 508 4.86 8.81 11.89
N TYR A 509 3.56 8.65 12.02
CA TYR A 509 2.75 7.74 11.24
C TYR A 509 2.20 8.48 10.03
N GLU A 510 2.27 7.87 8.87
CA GLU A 510 1.88 8.49 7.61
C GLU A 510 0.36 8.56 7.47
N GLU A 511 -0.12 9.50 6.67
CA GLU A 511 -1.51 9.66 6.28
C GLU A 511 -1.63 9.71 4.76
N VAL A 512 -2.62 9.02 4.21
CA VAL A 512 -2.96 9.11 2.80
C VAL A 512 -3.95 10.25 2.58
N LEU A 513 -3.66 11.11 1.61
CA LEU A 513 -4.59 12.13 1.14
C LEU A 513 -5.14 11.74 -0.23
N ARG A 514 -6.45 11.87 -0.39
CA ARG A 514 -7.13 11.69 -1.66
C ARG A 514 -8.02 12.88 -1.97
N PHE A 515 -7.80 13.48 -3.12
CA PHE A 515 -8.64 14.54 -3.66
C PHE A 515 -9.57 13.91 -4.71
N VAL A 516 -10.87 14.03 -4.52
CA VAL A 516 -11.88 13.31 -5.29
C VAL A 516 -12.90 14.30 -5.83
N GLN A 517 -13.30 14.15 -7.10
CA GLN A 517 -14.37 14.96 -7.69
C GLN A 517 -15.69 14.74 -6.93
N ASN A 518 -16.46 15.80 -6.73
CA ASN A 518 -17.65 15.76 -5.87
C ASN A 518 -18.81 14.88 -6.39
N ASN A 519 -18.75 14.50 -7.67
CA ASN A 519 -19.72 13.56 -8.28
C ASN A 519 -19.34 12.08 -8.09
N ILE A 520 -18.21 11.77 -7.45
CA ILE A 520 -17.79 10.42 -7.10
C ILE A 520 -18.34 10.04 -5.74
N ILE A 521 -18.99 8.89 -5.63
CA ILE A 521 -19.51 8.34 -4.38
C ILE A 521 -19.11 6.87 -4.22
N GLY A 522 -19.06 6.40 -2.96
CA GLY A 522 -18.69 5.01 -2.64
C GLY A 522 -17.20 4.71 -2.77
N LEU A 523 -16.34 5.72 -2.93
CA LEU A 523 -14.89 5.54 -2.78
C LEU A 523 -14.54 5.60 -1.30
N GLU A 524 -13.95 4.54 -0.77
CA GLU A 524 -13.55 4.43 0.63
C GLU A 524 -12.02 4.26 0.70
N PRO A 525 -11.31 5.16 1.39
CA PRO A 525 -9.88 4.97 1.63
C PRO A 525 -9.66 3.88 2.68
N ASN A 526 -8.50 3.24 2.65
CA ASN A 526 -8.10 2.27 3.67
C ASN A 526 -6.61 2.42 4.00
N ALA A 527 -6.22 1.93 5.17
CA ALA A 527 -4.87 2.15 5.68
C ALA A 527 -3.77 1.36 4.95
N MET A 528 -4.11 0.39 4.10
CA MET A 528 -3.18 -0.25 3.14
C MET A 528 -3.02 0.54 1.85
N ASN A 529 -3.69 1.69 1.71
CA ASN A 529 -3.73 2.49 0.49
C ASN A 529 -4.17 1.70 -0.76
N LEU A 530 -5.00 0.68 -0.60
CA LEU A 530 -5.58 -0.05 -1.74
C LEU A 530 -6.66 0.80 -2.43
N LEU A 531 -6.79 0.64 -3.73
CA LEU A 531 -7.83 1.29 -4.54
C LEU A 531 -8.86 0.25 -4.97
N ASP A 532 -10.00 0.21 -4.25
CA ASP A 532 -11.16 -0.62 -4.64
C ASP A 532 -12.21 0.26 -5.34
N LEU A 533 -12.47 -0.02 -6.61
CA LEU A 533 -13.40 0.76 -7.44
C LEU A 533 -14.71 0.01 -7.76
N LYS A 534 -14.89 -1.21 -7.26
CA LYS A 534 -16.07 -2.02 -7.61
C LYS A 534 -17.40 -1.42 -7.10
N ARG A 535 -17.37 -0.69 -5.97
CA ARG A 535 -18.54 -0.02 -5.36
C ARG A 535 -18.66 1.46 -5.73
N VAL A 536 -17.70 2.00 -6.43
CA VAL A 536 -17.69 3.42 -6.82
C VAL A 536 -18.76 3.71 -7.86
N GLN A 537 -19.43 4.84 -7.69
CA GLN A 537 -20.45 5.34 -8.61
C GLN A 537 -20.12 6.79 -9.02
N ILE A 538 -20.58 7.16 -10.22
CA ILE A 538 -20.52 8.53 -10.75
C ILE A 538 -21.95 9.04 -10.86
N LYS A 539 -22.24 10.16 -10.14
CA LYS A 539 -23.52 10.88 -10.25
C LYS A 539 -23.67 11.57 -11.58
#